data_c9f11135692b9a6ee9c858f8b6b2c0dd
#
_entry.id   c9f11135692b9a6ee9c858f8b6b2c0dd
#
_cell.length_a   1.000
_cell.length_b   1.000
_cell.length_c   1.000
_cell.angle_alpha   90.00
_cell.angle_beta   90.00
_cell.angle_gamma   90.00
#
_symmetry.space_group_name_H-M   'P 1'
#
loop_
_entity.id
_entity.type
_entity.pdbx_description
1 polymer ?
#
loop_
_entity_poly.entity_id
_entity_poly.type
_entity_poly.pdbx_seq_one_letter_code
_entity_poly.pdbx_strand_id
1 'polypeptide(L)'
;MSSKQKIRIRLKAFDYKLIDQSAAEIVDTAKRTGAIVKGPVPLPTRMKRFDILRSPHVNKSSRDQFEIRTHQRLMDIVDPTDKTVDALMKLDLPAGVDVEIKLQ
;
A
#
# COMPACT_ATOMS: atom_id res chain seq x y z
N MET A 1 -21.78 -25.09 5.13
CA MET A 1 -21.66 -23.66 4.91
C MET A 1 -20.28 -23.30 4.45
N SER A 2 -20.20 -22.78 3.30
CA SER A 2 -18.92 -22.28 2.82
C SER A 2 -18.63 -20.97 3.49
N SER A 3 -17.60 -20.92 4.28
CA SER A 3 -17.07 -19.67 4.75
C SER A 3 -16.39 -18.99 3.59
N LYS A 4 -16.92 -17.86 3.18
CA LYS A 4 -16.27 -17.06 2.17
C LYS A 4 -15.04 -16.43 2.79
N GLN A 5 -13.89 -16.88 2.35
CA GLN A 5 -12.65 -16.28 2.79
C GLN A 5 -12.39 -15.00 2.01
N LYS A 6 -11.83 -14.04 2.69
CA LYS A 6 -11.37 -12.79 2.10
C LYS A 6 -9.92 -12.59 2.43
N ILE A 7 -9.20 -12.01 1.50
CA ILE A 7 -7.87 -11.51 1.78
C ILE A 7 -7.93 -10.00 1.71
N ARG A 8 -7.62 -9.35 2.81
CA ARG A 8 -7.55 -7.90 2.86
C ARG A 8 -6.11 -7.47 2.75
N ILE A 9 -5.82 -6.64 1.77
CA ILE A 9 -4.47 -6.18 1.49
C ILE A 9 -4.44 -4.67 1.68
N ARG A 10 -3.52 -4.22 2.52
CA ARG A 10 -3.26 -2.80 2.73
C ARG A 10 -1.87 -2.48 2.24
N LEU A 11 -1.77 -1.51 1.36
CA LEU A 11 -0.50 -1.03 0.83
C LEU A 11 -0.19 0.33 1.41
N LYS A 12 1.07 0.56 1.73
CA LYS A 12 1.57 1.86 2.18
C LYS A 12 2.84 2.19 1.43
N ALA A 13 2.95 3.41 0.97
CA ALA A 13 4.16 3.89 0.33
C ALA A 13 4.23 5.41 0.41
N PHE A 14 5.45 5.93 0.36
CA PHE A 14 5.64 7.37 0.28
C PHE A 14 5.44 7.89 -1.13
N ASP A 15 5.60 7.03 -2.13
CA ASP A 15 5.47 7.40 -3.53
C ASP A 15 4.13 6.87 -4.07
N TYR A 16 3.27 7.78 -4.54
CA TYR A 16 1.96 7.39 -5.03
C TYR A 16 2.04 6.58 -6.32
N LYS A 17 3.07 6.78 -7.12
CA LYS A 17 3.24 6.02 -8.37
C LYS A 17 3.58 4.57 -8.08
N LEU A 18 4.45 4.33 -7.11
CA LEU A 18 4.82 2.99 -6.72
C LEU A 18 3.64 2.24 -6.12
N ILE A 19 2.85 2.91 -5.29
CA ILE A 19 1.71 2.26 -4.65
C ILE A 19 0.64 1.91 -5.69
N ASP A 20 0.40 2.78 -6.65
CA ASP A 20 -0.58 2.51 -7.70
C ASP A 20 -0.11 1.38 -8.62
N GLN A 21 1.15 1.35 -8.95
CA GLN A 21 1.74 0.27 -9.74
C GLN A 21 1.64 -1.06 -9.01
N SER A 22 1.96 -1.08 -7.73
CA SER A 22 1.87 -2.30 -6.92
C SER A 22 0.44 -2.78 -6.79
N ALA A 23 -0.50 -1.86 -6.58
CA ALA A 23 -1.91 -2.21 -6.52
C ALA A 23 -2.39 -2.83 -7.83
N ALA A 24 -1.99 -2.27 -8.96
CA ALA A 24 -2.34 -2.80 -10.27
C ALA A 24 -1.79 -4.22 -10.47
N GLU A 25 -0.57 -4.47 -10.03
CA GLU A 25 0.03 -5.79 -10.15
C GLU A 25 -0.71 -6.83 -9.30
N ILE A 26 -1.11 -6.45 -8.09
CA ILE A 26 -1.86 -7.35 -7.21
C ILE A 26 -3.22 -7.65 -7.81
N VAL A 27 -3.92 -6.64 -8.30
CA VAL A 27 -5.23 -6.82 -8.93
C VAL A 27 -5.12 -7.76 -10.13
N ASP A 28 -4.15 -7.53 -10.98
CA ASP A 28 -3.95 -8.35 -12.18
C ASP A 28 -3.64 -9.80 -11.81
N THR A 29 -2.77 -10.01 -10.84
CA THR A 29 -2.42 -11.35 -10.38
C THR A 29 -3.64 -12.07 -9.81
N ALA A 30 -4.43 -11.39 -8.98
CA ALA A 30 -5.62 -12.00 -8.40
C ALA A 30 -6.66 -12.35 -9.45
N LYS A 31 -6.85 -11.49 -10.44
CA LYS A 31 -7.80 -11.76 -11.53
C LYS A 31 -7.38 -12.93 -12.38
N ARG A 32 -6.10 -13.10 -12.61
CA ARG A 32 -5.60 -14.25 -13.38
C ARG A 32 -5.91 -15.59 -12.71
N THR A 33 -5.99 -15.58 -11.39
CA THR A 33 -6.27 -16.80 -10.63
C THR A 33 -7.75 -17.03 -10.42
N GLY A 34 -8.60 -16.18 -10.97
CA GLY A 34 -10.06 -16.33 -10.91
C GLY A 34 -10.70 -15.72 -9.67
N ALA A 35 -9.95 -15.02 -8.84
CA ALA A 35 -10.50 -14.35 -7.67
C ALA A 35 -11.21 -13.05 -8.05
N ILE A 36 -12.13 -12.63 -7.21
CA ILE A 36 -12.85 -11.39 -7.37
C ILE A 36 -12.14 -10.32 -6.54
N VAL A 37 -11.80 -9.21 -7.16
CA VAL A 37 -11.09 -8.13 -6.48
C VAL A 37 -12.02 -6.94 -6.31
N LYS A 38 -12.11 -6.45 -5.09
CA LYS A 38 -12.82 -5.22 -4.75
C LYS A 38 -11.81 -4.15 -4.38
N GLY A 39 -11.82 -3.05 -5.09
CA GLY A 39 -10.86 -1.99 -4.95
C GLY A 39 -9.84 -1.99 -6.09
N PRO A 40 -8.71 -1.34 -5.98
CA PRO A 40 -8.21 -0.67 -4.77
C PRO A 40 -8.94 0.62 -4.43
N VAL A 41 -9.08 0.87 -3.13
CA VAL A 41 -9.70 2.09 -2.62
C VAL A 41 -8.61 2.93 -1.96
N PRO A 42 -8.45 4.19 -2.38
CA PRO A 42 -7.50 5.04 -1.69
C PRO A 42 -8.01 5.40 -0.31
N LEU A 43 -7.13 5.25 0.68
CA LEU A 43 -7.40 5.71 2.03
C LEU A 43 -6.83 7.12 2.19
N PRO A 44 -7.30 7.87 3.21
CA PRO A 44 -6.77 9.22 3.42
C PRO A 44 -5.25 9.21 3.57
N THR A 45 -4.60 10.10 2.86
CA THR A 45 -3.16 10.25 2.92
C THR A 45 -2.77 10.89 4.24
N ARG A 46 -1.85 10.26 4.94
CA ARG A 46 -1.31 10.82 6.17
C ARG A 46 -0.10 11.68 5.85
N MET A 47 -0.05 12.85 6.46
CA MET A 47 1.03 13.78 6.26
C MET A 47 1.65 14.14 7.60
N LYS A 48 2.97 14.04 7.66
CA LYS A 48 3.74 14.51 8.80
C LYS A 48 4.63 15.65 8.35
N ARG A 49 4.65 16.71 9.14
CA ARG A 49 5.53 17.84 8.90
C ARG A 49 6.59 17.87 9.99
N PHE A 50 7.81 18.06 9.56
CA PHE A 50 8.93 18.19 10.48
C PHE A 50 9.60 19.52 10.25
N ASP A 51 9.81 20.26 11.34
CA ASP A 51 10.64 21.46 11.32
C ASP A 51 12.04 21.07 11.76
N ILE A 52 13.01 21.33 10.91
CA ILE A 52 14.39 21.07 11.24
C ILE A 52 15.13 22.40 11.37
N LEU A 53 15.68 22.64 12.55
CA LEU A 53 16.58 23.76 12.79
C LEU A 53 17.99 23.27 12.52
N ARG A 54 18.63 23.82 11.48
CA ARG A 54 19.98 23.38 11.10
C ARG A 54 21.07 23.92 11.99
N SER A 55 20.84 25.06 12.62
CA SER A 55 21.82 25.65 13.51
C SER A 55 21.15 26.58 14.49
N PRO A 56 21.58 26.58 15.76
CA PRO A 56 20.98 27.46 16.78
C PRO A 56 21.26 28.93 16.58
N HIS A 57 22.26 29.27 15.77
CA HIS A 57 22.63 30.64 15.51
C HIS A 57 22.05 31.22 14.27
N VAL A 58 21.15 30.52 13.67
CA VAL A 58 20.81 30.81 12.32
C VAL A 58 19.57 31.64 12.24
N ASN A 59 19.52 32.41 11.21
CA ASN A 59 18.37 33.17 10.78
C ASN A 59 17.15 32.29 10.60
N LYS A 60 15.99 32.91 10.65
CA LYS A 60 14.72 32.24 10.40
C LYS A 60 14.68 31.52 9.07
N SER A 61 15.51 31.90 8.12
CA SER A 61 15.58 31.28 6.80
C SER A 61 16.17 29.88 6.79
N SER A 62 16.75 29.43 7.91
CA SER A 62 17.36 28.09 7.96
C SER A 62 16.44 27.01 8.50
N ARG A 63 15.18 27.32 8.67
CA ARG A 63 14.20 26.29 8.98
C ARG A 63 13.84 25.56 7.70
N ASP A 64 14.13 24.26 7.68
CA ASP A 64 13.63 23.40 6.63
C ASP A 64 12.40 22.66 7.15
N GLN A 65 11.35 22.69 6.37
CA GLN A 65 10.18 21.91 6.65
C GLN A 65 10.17 20.70 5.73
N PHE A 66 10.07 19.53 6.32
CA PHE A 66 9.88 18.30 5.56
C PHE A 66 8.47 17.84 5.70
N GLU A 67 7.86 17.51 4.58
CA GLU A 67 6.55 16.86 4.54
C GLU A 67 6.74 15.44 4.08
N ILE A 68 6.30 14.50 4.89
CA ILE A 68 6.27 13.09 4.52
C ILE A 68 4.81 12.71 4.34
N ARG A 69 4.47 12.31 3.13
CA ARG A 69 3.12 11.86 2.81
C ARG A 69 3.13 10.35 2.66
N THR A 70 2.28 9.71 3.44
CA THR A 70 2.11 8.27 3.36
C THR A 70 0.81 7.96 2.65
N HIS A 71 0.92 7.40 1.46
CA HIS A 71 -0.23 6.98 0.68
C HIS A 71 -0.64 5.59 1.08
N GLN A 72 -1.93 5.33 1.09
CA GLN A 72 -2.45 4.02 1.45
C GLN A 72 -3.51 3.59 0.44
N ARG A 73 -3.52 2.28 0.18
CA ARG A 73 -4.54 1.66 -0.67
C ARG A 73 -5.04 0.41 0.03
N LEU A 74 -6.33 0.17 -0.06
CA LEU A 74 -6.98 -1.00 0.53
C LEU A 74 -7.70 -1.76 -0.56
N MET A 75 -7.53 -3.07 -0.58
CA MET A 75 -8.27 -3.93 -1.48
C MET A 75 -8.66 -5.22 -0.79
N ASP A 76 -9.77 -5.79 -1.22
CA ASP A 76 -10.24 -7.08 -0.75
C ASP A 76 -10.27 -8.06 -1.91
N ILE A 77 -9.72 -9.23 -1.69
CA ILE A 77 -9.80 -10.33 -2.63
C ILE A 77 -10.81 -11.31 -2.08
N VAL A 78 -11.90 -11.51 -2.83
CA VAL A 78 -13.01 -12.35 -2.42
C VAL A 78 -12.89 -13.68 -3.13
N ASP A 79 -13.18 -14.75 -2.42
CA ASP A 79 -13.13 -16.12 -2.93
C ASP A 79 -11.74 -16.47 -3.51
N PRO A 80 -10.67 -16.25 -2.74
CA PRO A 80 -9.35 -16.62 -3.23
C PRO A 80 -9.21 -18.13 -3.32
N THR A 81 -8.49 -18.58 -4.34
CA THR A 81 -8.12 -19.98 -4.47
C THR A 81 -6.72 -20.19 -3.91
N ASP A 82 -6.31 -21.44 -3.79
CA ASP A 82 -4.92 -21.73 -3.41
C ASP A 82 -3.93 -21.12 -4.40
N LYS A 83 -4.32 -21.07 -5.67
CA LYS A 83 -3.50 -20.42 -6.70
C LYS A 83 -3.36 -18.93 -6.45
N THR A 84 -4.44 -18.29 -5.97
CA THR A 84 -4.39 -16.86 -5.67
C THR A 84 -3.40 -16.57 -4.55
N VAL A 85 -3.49 -17.30 -3.46
CA VAL A 85 -2.59 -17.12 -2.32
C VAL A 85 -1.14 -17.36 -2.75
N ASP A 86 -0.90 -18.44 -3.48
CA ASP A 86 0.43 -18.79 -3.94
C ASP A 86 1.02 -17.73 -4.86
N ALA A 87 0.20 -17.24 -5.81
CA ALA A 87 0.64 -16.21 -6.74
C ALA A 87 0.96 -14.89 -6.04
N LEU A 88 0.16 -14.52 -5.02
CA LEU A 88 0.41 -13.31 -4.26
C LEU A 88 1.69 -13.41 -3.42
N MET A 89 1.97 -14.58 -2.89
CA MET A 89 3.20 -14.79 -2.12
C MET A 89 4.45 -14.76 -2.98
N LYS A 90 4.32 -15.10 -4.25
CA LYS A 90 5.43 -15.08 -5.21
C LYS A 90 5.59 -13.74 -5.90
N LEU A 91 4.66 -12.84 -5.69
CA LEU A 91 4.68 -11.55 -6.35
C LEU A 91 5.81 -10.69 -5.82
N ASP A 92 6.63 -10.19 -6.72
CA ASP A 92 7.74 -9.34 -6.39
C ASP A 92 7.33 -7.89 -6.56
N LEU A 93 7.18 -7.19 -5.44
CA LEU A 93 6.76 -5.80 -5.44
C LEU A 93 7.97 -4.87 -5.32
N PRO A 94 7.87 -3.65 -5.84
CA PRO A 94 8.99 -2.71 -5.75
C PRO A 94 9.36 -2.39 -4.30
N ALA A 95 10.62 -2.12 -4.06
CA ALA A 95 11.07 -1.64 -2.77
C ALA A 95 10.41 -0.29 -2.48
N GLY A 96 10.10 -0.04 -1.21
CA GLY A 96 9.44 1.20 -0.81
C GLY A 96 7.93 1.06 -0.64
N VAL A 97 7.38 -0.10 -0.95
CA VAL A 97 5.97 -0.39 -0.72
C VAL A 97 5.85 -1.39 0.41
N ASP A 98 5.14 -1.00 1.45
CA ASP A 98 4.85 -1.87 2.58
C ASP A 98 3.51 -2.56 2.34
N VAL A 99 3.49 -3.87 2.47
CA VAL A 99 2.30 -4.68 2.20
C VAL A 99 1.89 -5.41 3.46
N GLU A 100 0.63 -5.24 3.83
CA GLU A 100 0.04 -5.94 4.95
C GLU A 100 -1.10 -6.79 4.42
N ILE A 101 -1.05 -8.09 4.69
CA ILE A 101 -2.04 -9.05 4.19
C ILE A 101 -2.70 -9.70 5.39
N LYS A 102 -4.02 -9.65 5.43
CA LYS A 102 -4.81 -10.30 6.47
C LYS A 102 -5.83 -11.23 5.84
N LEU A 103 -5.87 -12.44 6.34
CA LEU A 103 -6.91 -13.38 6.00
C LEU A 103 -8.12 -13.15 6.91
N GLN A 104 -9.28 -13.05 6.31
CA GLN A 104 -10.52 -12.86 7.04
C GLN A 104 -11.53 -13.95 6.73
#